data_f0f162fd1ce0b12f121d8c0d42c91928
#
_entry.id   f0f162fd1ce0b12f121d8c0d42c91928
#
_cell.length_a   1.000
_cell.length_b   1.000
_cell.length_c   1.000
_cell.angle_alpha   90.00
_cell.angle_beta   90.00
_cell.angle_gamma   90.00
#
_symmetry.space_group_name_H-M   'P 1'
#
loop_
_entity.id
_entity.type
_entity.pdbx_description
1 polymer ?
#
loop_
_entity_poly.entity_id
_entity_poly.type
_entity_poly.pdbx_seq_one_letter_code
_entity_poly.pdbx_strand_id
1 'polypeptide(L)'
;LGIEGEFRGGFRVTSPEIVEVVRMVLFGQVGRGLVNLINSHGPYAVGTSGEDAGLFWATKRLVEVDGKPTDLGMVGDIVEVNPTAVMDIIDAGRIPVVSTIAPGEEGAIYNINADSAAGALASAIGAERLVILTNVEGLYTDWPNRESLVSKIERGQLSRLLPRLDSGMIPKMESCLKAVEGGVSAAHVIDGRIGHSVLLELLTPGGVGTMVLPDDYKQHDYPEGTIFRKDDAA
;
A
#
# COMPACT_ATOMS: atom_id res chain seq x y z
N LEU A 1 -19.25 5.05 19.55
CA LEU A 1 -19.61 3.82 20.27
C LEU A 1 -19.10 3.82 21.72
N GLY A 2 -18.35 4.84 22.15
CA GLY A 2 -17.81 4.93 23.50
C GLY A 2 -16.69 3.94 23.82
N ILE A 3 -16.09 3.32 22.80
CA ILE A 3 -14.94 2.43 22.98
C ILE A 3 -13.67 3.28 23.03
N GLU A 4 -12.95 3.24 24.15
CA GLU A 4 -11.68 3.95 24.27
C GLU A 4 -10.57 3.24 23.50
N GLY A 5 -9.71 4.03 22.82
CA GLY A 5 -8.54 3.50 22.12
C GLY A 5 -7.40 3.23 23.10
N GLU A 6 -6.83 2.03 23.07
CA GLU A 6 -5.63 1.66 23.79
C GLU A 6 -4.39 1.79 22.90
N PHE A 7 -3.26 2.21 23.49
CA PHE A 7 -1.96 2.26 22.81
C PHE A 7 -0.91 1.53 23.64
N ARG A 8 -0.04 0.76 22.98
CA ARG A 8 1.10 0.07 23.58
C ARG A 8 2.36 0.41 22.81
N GLY A 9 3.33 1.04 23.44
CA GLY A 9 4.57 1.46 22.80
C GLY A 9 4.37 2.37 21.58
N GLY A 10 3.32 3.21 21.58
CA GLY A 10 2.96 4.06 20.43
C GLY A 10 2.13 3.37 19.34
N PHE A 11 1.92 2.06 19.42
CA PHE A 11 1.07 1.30 18.51
C PHE A 11 -0.37 1.21 19.03
N ARG A 12 -1.32 1.40 18.12
CA ARG A 12 -2.74 1.26 18.46
C ARG A 12 -3.11 -0.21 18.58
N VAL A 13 -3.73 -0.57 19.71
CA VAL A 13 -4.30 -1.90 19.95
C VAL A 13 -5.68 -1.99 19.31
N THR A 14 -5.97 -3.10 18.66
CA THR A 14 -7.29 -3.39 18.07
C THR A 14 -7.95 -4.52 18.88
N SER A 15 -8.92 -4.22 19.72
CA SER A 15 -9.69 -5.25 20.42
C SER A 15 -10.63 -6.01 19.47
N PRO A 16 -11.19 -7.18 19.87
CA PRO A 16 -12.20 -7.89 19.07
C PRO A 16 -13.40 -7.01 18.69
N GLU A 17 -13.86 -6.14 19.60
CA GLU A 17 -14.97 -5.22 19.32
C GLU A 17 -14.57 -4.14 18.32
N ILE A 18 -13.31 -3.66 18.40
CA ILE A 18 -12.80 -2.64 17.49
C ILE A 18 -12.62 -3.22 16.09
N VAL A 19 -12.15 -4.46 15.93
CA VAL A 19 -11.98 -5.06 14.60
C VAL A 19 -13.31 -5.21 13.86
N GLU A 20 -14.39 -5.53 14.57
CA GLU A 20 -15.73 -5.57 13.97
C GLU A 20 -16.18 -4.20 13.46
N VAL A 21 -15.91 -3.13 14.21
CA VAL A 21 -16.19 -1.77 13.76
C VAL A 21 -15.32 -1.40 12.55
N VAL A 22 -14.02 -1.72 12.58
CA VAL A 22 -13.09 -1.50 11.45
C VAL A 22 -13.59 -2.22 10.20
N ARG A 23 -13.99 -3.48 10.33
CA ARG A 23 -14.56 -4.29 9.25
C ARG A 23 -15.81 -3.63 8.64
N MET A 24 -16.78 -3.21 9.48
CA MET A 24 -17.98 -2.50 9.02
C MET A 24 -17.64 -1.18 8.29
N VAL A 25 -16.73 -0.40 8.84
CA VAL A 25 -16.37 0.92 8.30
C VAL A 25 -15.58 0.77 7.01
N LEU A 26 -14.52 -0.05 6.99
CA LEU A 26 -13.66 -0.18 5.81
C LEU A 26 -14.42 -0.77 4.63
N PHE A 27 -15.16 -1.85 4.84
CA PHE A 27 -15.89 -2.50 3.76
C PHE A 27 -17.22 -1.78 3.44
N GLY A 28 -18.05 -1.54 4.47
CA GLY A 28 -19.41 -1.05 4.28
C GLY A 28 -19.52 0.44 4.00
N GLN A 29 -18.65 1.26 4.56
CA GLN A 29 -18.72 2.72 4.42
C GLN A 29 -17.66 3.23 3.44
N VAL A 30 -16.38 3.05 3.73
CA VAL A 30 -15.28 3.59 2.93
C VAL A 30 -15.21 2.89 1.57
N GLY A 31 -15.17 1.55 1.57
CA GLY A 31 -15.10 0.76 0.34
C GLY A 31 -16.30 1.01 -0.57
N ARG A 32 -17.52 1.05 -0.02
CA ARG A 32 -18.73 1.39 -0.79
C ARG A 32 -18.70 2.82 -1.32
N GLY A 33 -18.15 3.77 -0.55
CA GLY A 33 -17.95 5.15 -1.02
C GLY A 33 -17.04 5.22 -2.24
N LEU A 34 -15.90 4.54 -2.21
CA LEU A 34 -14.97 4.46 -3.34
C LEU A 34 -15.59 3.78 -4.56
N VAL A 35 -16.23 2.62 -4.37
CA VAL A 35 -16.96 1.93 -5.44
C VAL A 35 -17.98 2.85 -6.10
N ASN A 36 -18.76 3.59 -5.30
CA ASN A 36 -19.76 4.51 -5.83
C ASN A 36 -19.14 5.68 -6.61
N LEU A 37 -18.03 6.24 -6.13
CA LEU A 37 -17.30 7.31 -6.83
C LEU A 37 -16.77 6.83 -8.18
N ILE A 38 -16.13 5.66 -8.24
CA ILE A 38 -15.64 5.09 -9.51
C ILE A 38 -16.82 4.78 -10.43
N ASN A 39 -17.89 4.19 -9.89
CA ASN A 39 -19.06 3.80 -10.68
C ASN A 39 -19.94 4.98 -11.14
N SER A 40 -19.70 6.19 -10.64
CA SER A 40 -20.32 7.39 -11.21
C SER A 40 -19.84 7.68 -12.66
N HIS A 41 -18.71 7.09 -13.06
CA HIS A 41 -18.16 7.21 -14.42
C HIS A 41 -18.50 6.01 -15.32
N GLY A 42 -19.17 4.97 -14.80
CA GLY A 42 -19.53 3.74 -15.50
C GLY A 42 -19.44 2.53 -14.55
N PRO A 43 -19.98 1.37 -14.93
CA PRO A 43 -20.04 0.18 -14.06
C PRO A 43 -18.66 -0.50 -13.95
N TYR A 44 -17.66 0.17 -13.40
CA TYR A 44 -16.27 -0.30 -13.40
C TYR A 44 -15.85 -1.01 -12.11
N ALA A 45 -16.24 -0.50 -10.93
CA ALA A 45 -15.70 -0.99 -9.67
C ALA A 45 -16.52 -2.10 -9.03
N VAL A 46 -15.81 -3.07 -8.43
CA VAL A 46 -16.35 -4.13 -7.59
C VAL A 46 -15.65 -4.06 -6.23
N GLY A 47 -16.43 -3.94 -5.14
CA GLY A 47 -15.88 -3.96 -3.79
C GLY A 47 -15.75 -5.39 -3.27
N THR A 48 -14.62 -5.67 -2.65
CA THR A 48 -14.30 -6.94 -2.01
C THR A 48 -13.49 -6.71 -0.74
N SER A 49 -13.27 -7.74 0.03
CA SER A 49 -12.46 -7.75 1.25
C SER A 49 -11.34 -8.79 1.12
N GLY A 50 -10.28 -8.65 1.89
CA GLY A 50 -9.28 -9.70 2.01
C GLY A 50 -9.82 -11.03 2.55
N GLU A 51 -11.04 -11.02 3.13
CA GLU A 51 -11.75 -12.22 3.57
C GLU A 51 -12.37 -13.00 2.41
N ASP A 52 -12.70 -12.31 1.28
CA ASP A 52 -13.47 -12.91 0.19
C ASP A 52 -12.61 -13.90 -0.60
N ALA A 53 -13.15 -15.11 -0.82
CA ALA A 53 -12.52 -16.19 -1.57
C ALA A 53 -11.09 -16.54 -1.11
N GLY A 54 -10.77 -16.30 0.16
CA GLY A 54 -9.43 -16.56 0.71
C GLY A 54 -8.34 -15.66 0.11
N LEU A 55 -8.69 -14.44 -0.29
CA LEU A 55 -7.75 -13.49 -0.89
C LEU A 55 -6.52 -13.26 -0.02
N PHE A 56 -6.72 -13.00 1.28
CA PHE A 56 -5.63 -12.87 2.26
C PHE A 56 -5.74 -13.94 3.35
N TRP A 57 -4.60 -14.39 3.84
CA TRP A 57 -4.48 -15.12 5.09
C TRP A 57 -3.45 -14.42 5.97
N ALA A 58 -3.79 -14.21 7.24
CA ALA A 58 -2.98 -13.45 8.16
C ALA A 58 -2.67 -14.22 9.44
N THR A 59 -1.53 -13.87 10.05
CA THR A 59 -1.18 -14.26 11.41
C THR A 59 -1.17 -13.05 12.32
N LYS A 60 -1.32 -13.29 13.62
CA LYS A 60 -1.27 -12.23 14.62
C LYS A 60 0.07 -11.48 14.56
N ARG A 61 0.01 -10.15 14.49
CA ARG A 61 1.18 -9.29 14.57
C ARG A 61 1.63 -9.07 16.01
N LEU A 62 2.90 -9.32 16.28
CA LEU A 62 3.57 -8.91 17.51
C LEU A 62 4.57 -7.80 17.16
N VAL A 63 4.65 -6.79 18.03
CA VAL A 63 5.65 -5.71 17.91
C VAL A 63 6.57 -5.75 19.11
N GLU A 64 7.80 -5.32 18.93
CA GLU A 64 8.74 -5.18 20.04
C GLU A 64 8.55 -3.83 20.71
N VAL A 65 8.26 -3.83 22.02
CA VAL A 65 8.18 -2.64 22.87
C VAL A 65 9.08 -2.89 24.09
N ASP A 66 10.07 -2.02 24.27
CA ASP A 66 11.05 -2.12 25.36
C ASP A 66 11.74 -3.52 25.44
N GLY A 67 12.08 -4.09 24.27
CA GLY A 67 12.73 -5.40 24.14
C GLY A 67 11.81 -6.60 24.44
N LYS A 68 10.48 -6.41 24.44
CA LYS A 68 9.50 -7.48 24.68
C LYS A 68 8.47 -7.56 23.56
N PRO A 69 8.15 -8.80 23.09
CA PRO A 69 7.05 -9.01 22.17
C PRO A 69 5.73 -8.54 22.81
N THR A 70 5.05 -7.62 22.13
CA THR A 70 3.81 -7.00 22.62
C THR A 70 2.67 -7.31 21.66
N ASP A 71 1.59 -7.85 22.20
CA ASP A 71 0.35 -8.16 21.48
C ASP A 71 -0.45 -6.88 21.23
N LEU A 72 -0.81 -6.63 19.98
CA LEU A 72 -1.66 -5.51 19.55
C LEU A 72 -3.13 -5.91 19.34
N GLY A 73 -3.53 -7.10 19.80
CA GLY A 73 -4.88 -7.61 19.63
C GLY A 73 -5.15 -8.14 18.22
N MET A 74 -6.22 -7.67 17.61
CA MET A 74 -6.66 -8.12 16.26
C MET A 74 -5.97 -7.34 15.15
N VAL A 75 -4.64 -7.22 15.23
CA VAL A 75 -3.76 -6.70 14.18
C VAL A 75 -2.97 -7.86 13.60
N GLY A 76 -2.92 -7.96 12.27
CA GLY A 76 -2.27 -9.07 11.58
C GLY A 76 -1.26 -8.66 10.54
N ASP A 77 -0.40 -9.62 10.19
CA ASP A 77 0.49 -9.59 9.04
C ASP A 77 0.04 -10.64 8.02
N ILE A 78 -0.02 -10.27 6.74
CA ILE A 78 -0.36 -11.20 5.65
C ILE A 78 0.77 -12.20 5.49
N VAL A 79 0.42 -13.48 5.46
CA VAL A 79 1.35 -14.59 5.21
C VAL A 79 1.08 -15.30 3.90
N GLU A 80 -0.15 -15.18 3.36
CA GLU A 80 -0.52 -15.77 2.09
C GLU A 80 -1.50 -14.85 1.34
N VAL A 81 -1.38 -14.80 0.01
CA VAL A 81 -2.28 -14.09 -0.88
C VAL A 81 -2.73 -15.05 -1.99
N ASN A 82 -4.04 -15.27 -2.11
CA ASN A 82 -4.64 -15.98 -3.23
C ASN A 82 -5.30 -14.96 -4.18
N PRO A 83 -4.65 -14.57 -5.27
CA PRO A 83 -5.14 -13.48 -6.12
C PRO A 83 -6.30 -13.87 -7.04
N THR A 84 -6.74 -15.14 -7.07
CA THR A 84 -7.68 -15.67 -8.06
C THR A 84 -8.94 -14.81 -8.22
N ALA A 85 -9.65 -14.52 -7.13
CA ALA A 85 -10.87 -13.73 -7.21
C ALA A 85 -10.65 -12.27 -7.66
N VAL A 86 -9.50 -11.69 -7.31
CA VAL A 86 -9.11 -10.36 -7.79
C VAL A 86 -8.80 -10.39 -9.28
N MET A 87 -8.10 -11.43 -9.76
CA MET A 87 -7.82 -11.61 -11.17
C MET A 87 -9.10 -11.82 -11.98
N ASP A 88 -10.07 -12.62 -11.48
CA ASP A 88 -11.37 -12.79 -12.13
C ASP A 88 -12.10 -11.45 -12.32
N ILE A 89 -12.04 -10.55 -11.33
CA ILE A 89 -12.61 -9.20 -11.42
C ILE A 89 -11.89 -8.37 -12.48
N ILE A 90 -10.55 -8.43 -12.53
CA ILE A 90 -9.71 -7.70 -13.51
C ILE A 90 -9.96 -8.24 -14.92
N ASP A 91 -9.98 -9.54 -15.10
CA ASP A 91 -10.21 -10.21 -16.40
C ASP A 91 -11.61 -9.93 -16.94
N ALA A 92 -12.58 -9.69 -16.07
CA ALA A 92 -13.91 -9.19 -16.45
C ALA A 92 -13.92 -7.68 -16.81
N GLY A 93 -12.76 -7.00 -16.88
CA GLY A 93 -12.64 -5.58 -17.18
C GLY A 93 -13.13 -4.68 -16.04
N ARG A 94 -13.03 -5.14 -14.79
CA ARG A 94 -13.49 -4.41 -13.60
C ARG A 94 -12.31 -4.00 -12.72
N ILE A 95 -12.55 -3.04 -11.84
CA ILE A 95 -11.60 -2.50 -10.87
C ILE A 95 -11.94 -3.07 -9.49
N PRO A 96 -11.12 -3.97 -8.92
CA PRO A 96 -11.34 -4.44 -7.55
C PRO A 96 -10.99 -3.34 -6.54
N VAL A 97 -11.89 -3.09 -5.59
CA VAL A 97 -11.68 -2.20 -4.44
C VAL A 97 -11.63 -3.07 -3.19
N VAL A 98 -10.43 -3.29 -2.67
CA VAL A 98 -10.16 -4.28 -1.62
C VAL A 98 -10.04 -3.63 -0.26
N SER A 99 -10.83 -4.09 0.72
CA SER A 99 -10.68 -3.72 2.14
C SER A 99 -9.63 -4.61 2.81
N THR A 100 -8.79 -4.01 3.66
CA THR A 100 -7.61 -4.66 4.26
C THR A 100 -7.95 -5.38 5.58
N ILE A 101 -8.92 -6.27 5.51
CA ILE A 101 -9.31 -7.19 6.58
C ILE A 101 -8.97 -8.61 6.12
N ALA A 102 -8.38 -9.41 6.98
CA ALA A 102 -7.98 -10.77 6.65
C ALA A 102 -8.37 -11.78 7.72
N PRO A 103 -8.84 -12.98 7.36
CA PRO A 103 -8.99 -14.09 8.28
C PRO A 103 -7.62 -14.67 8.65
N GLY A 104 -7.59 -15.36 9.77
CA GLY A 104 -6.45 -16.13 10.25
C GLY A 104 -6.89 -17.39 10.99
N GLU A 105 -5.97 -17.96 11.75
CA GLU A 105 -6.22 -19.19 12.51
C GLU A 105 -7.39 -19.05 13.48
N GLU A 106 -8.04 -20.17 13.77
CA GLU A 106 -9.14 -20.29 14.75
C GLU A 106 -10.32 -19.34 14.48
N GLY A 107 -10.50 -18.86 13.22
CA GLY A 107 -11.56 -17.92 12.87
C GLY A 107 -11.30 -16.48 13.33
N ALA A 108 -10.07 -16.16 13.71
CA ALA A 108 -9.68 -14.79 14.01
C ALA A 108 -9.79 -13.90 12.76
N ILE A 109 -10.19 -12.64 12.96
CA ILE A 109 -10.22 -11.61 11.92
C ILE A 109 -9.23 -10.51 12.32
N TYR A 110 -8.38 -10.13 11.38
CA TYR A 110 -7.34 -9.13 11.62
C TYR A 110 -7.53 -7.88 10.77
N ASN A 111 -7.26 -6.73 11.38
CA ASN A 111 -7.01 -5.48 10.69
C ASN A 111 -5.58 -5.49 10.17
N ILE A 112 -5.41 -5.30 8.87
CA ILE A 112 -4.12 -5.34 8.18
C ILE A 112 -3.69 -3.91 7.81
N ASN A 113 -2.39 -3.62 7.94
CA ASN A 113 -1.85 -2.36 7.44
C ASN A 113 -2.06 -2.26 5.91
N ALA A 114 -2.64 -1.16 5.45
CA ALA A 114 -3.02 -0.97 4.05
C ALA A 114 -1.82 -0.98 3.10
N ASP A 115 -0.69 -0.39 3.50
CA ASP A 115 0.52 -0.36 2.68
C ASP A 115 1.06 -1.79 2.49
N SER A 116 1.08 -2.59 3.58
CA SER A 116 1.51 -3.99 3.54
C SER A 116 0.59 -4.86 2.70
N ALA A 117 -0.73 -4.66 2.82
CA ALA A 117 -1.71 -5.38 2.00
C ALA A 117 -1.57 -5.04 0.51
N ALA A 118 -1.40 -3.76 0.19
CA ALA A 118 -1.20 -3.31 -1.18
C ALA A 118 0.09 -3.89 -1.80
N GLY A 119 1.20 -3.89 -1.05
CA GLY A 119 2.46 -4.47 -1.50
C GLY A 119 2.37 -5.98 -1.75
N ALA A 120 1.74 -6.72 -0.81
CA ALA A 120 1.53 -8.16 -0.95
C ALA A 120 0.63 -8.51 -2.14
N LEU A 121 -0.47 -7.78 -2.31
CA LEU A 121 -1.38 -7.96 -3.43
C LEU A 121 -0.72 -7.61 -4.77
N ALA A 122 0.00 -6.48 -4.84
CA ALA A 122 0.70 -6.07 -6.06
C ALA A 122 1.69 -7.14 -6.54
N SER A 123 2.46 -7.73 -5.62
CA SER A 123 3.35 -8.85 -5.94
C SER A 123 2.59 -10.08 -6.43
N ALA A 124 1.49 -10.45 -5.75
CA ALA A 124 0.74 -11.66 -6.05
C ALA A 124 0.01 -11.61 -7.42
N ILE A 125 -0.47 -10.43 -7.83
CA ILE A 125 -1.12 -10.25 -9.15
C ILE A 125 -0.12 -9.93 -10.27
N GLY A 126 1.17 -9.82 -9.98
CA GLY A 126 2.18 -9.40 -10.94
C GLY A 126 1.95 -7.97 -11.45
N ALA A 127 1.58 -7.05 -10.55
CA ALA A 127 1.32 -5.67 -10.93
C ALA A 127 2.55 -5.00 -11.55
N GLU A 128 2.34 -4.22 -12.60
CA GLU A 128 3.41 -3.43 -13.19
C GLU A 128 3.90 -2.33 -12.22
N ARG A 129 2.97 -1.74 -11.48
CA ARG A 129 3.26 -0.64 -10.54
C ARG A 129 2.44 -0.74 -9.26
N LEU A 130 3.08 -0.34 -8.16
CA LEU A 130 2.41 -0.05 -6.89
C LEU A 130 2.43 1.46 -6.65
N VAL A 131 1.29 2.08 -6.30
CA VAL A 131 1.23 3.50 -5.95
C VAL A 131 0.62 3.64 -4.55
N ILE A 132 1.41 4.13 -3.61
CA ILE A 132 0.97 4.42 -2.25
C ILE A 132 0.64 5.91 -2.14
N LEU A 133 -0.64 6.20 -1.89
CA LEU A 133 -1.14 7.55 -1.62
C LEU A 133 -1.01 7.86 -0.13
N THR A 134 -0.32 8.94 0.20
CA THR A 134 -0.09 9.37 1.58
C THR A 134 -0.33 10.88 1.74
N ASN A 135 0.03 11.44 2.87
CA ASN A 135 -0.07 12.87 3.18
C ASN A 135 1.29 13.60 3.16
N VAL A 136 2.29 12.99 2.54
CA VAL A 136 3.61 13.58 2.30
C VAL A 136 3.99 13.38 0.84
N GLU A 137 4.83 14.26 0.30
CA GLU A 137 5.22 14.25 -1.12
C GLU A 137 6.03 13.01 -1.50
N GLY A 138 6.80 12.44 -0.55
CA GLY A 138 7.63 11.26 -0.78
C GLY A 138 8.66 11.08 0.33
N LEU A 139 9.77 10.42 0.00
CA LEU A 139 10.90 10.17 0.87
C LEU A 139 11.85 11.37 0.90
N TYR A 140 12.24 11.82 2.08
CA TYR A 140 13.24 12.86 2.29
C TYR A 140 14.48 12.28 2.97
N THR A 141 15.68 12.68 2.53
CA THR A 141 16.92 12.29 3.19
C THR A 141 17.24 13.13 4.41
N ASP A 142 16.68 14.31 4.50
CA ASP A 142 16.92 15.29 5.59
C ASP A 142 15.66 16.12 5.86
N TRP A 143 14.68 15.52 6.53
CA TRP A 143 13.46 16.22 6.92
C TRP A 143 13.74 17.24 8.06
N PRO A 144 13.23 18.50 8.01
CA PRO A 144 12.16 19.02 7.14
C PRO A 144 12.68 19.77 5.87
N ASN A 145 13.92 19.58 5.44
CA ASN A 145 14.44 20.16 4.22
C ASN A 145 13.73 19.58 2.99
N ARG A 146 12.85 20.35 2.37
CA ARG A 146 12.07 19.90 1.21
C ARG A 146 12.90 19.70 -0.06
N GLU A 147 14.07 20.32 -0.17
CA GLU A 147 14.99 20.12 -1.29
C GLU A 147 15.69 18.75 -1.23
N SER A 148 15.57 18.05 -0.09
CA SER A 148 16.08 16.69 0.10
C SER A 148 15.10 15.58 -0.38
N LEU A 149 14.04 15.93 -1.09
CA LEU A 149 13.09 14.95 -1.66
C LEU A 149 13.83 14.03 -2.65
N VAL A 150 13.68 12.74 -2.43
CA VAL A 150 14.26 11.69 -3.28
C VAL A 150 13.25 11.31 -4.34
N SER A 151 13.46 11.73 -5.59
CA SER A 151 12.57 11.39 -6.70
C SER A 151 12.67 9.92 -7.13
N LYS A 152 13.87 9.32 -7.04
CA LYS A 152 14.12 7.91 -7.39
C LYS A 152 15.13 7.30 -6.43
N ILE A 153 14.88 6.06 -6.04
CA ILE A 153 15.78 5.28 -5.17
C ILE A 153 15.77 3.82 -5.60
N GLU A 154 16.94 3.22 -5.68
CA GLU A 154 17.08 1.79 -5.96
C GLU A 154 16.83 0.96 -4.69
N ARG A 155 16.34 -0.28 -4.87
CA ARG A 155 16.05 -1.24 -3.82
C ARG A 155 17.19 -1.36 -2.80
N GLY A 156 18.42 -1.55 -3.25
CA GLY A 156 19.57 -1.71 -2.36
C GLY A 156 19.95 -0.43 -1.60
N GLN A 157 19.68 0.75 -2.17
CA GLN A 157 19.85 2.03 -1.48
C GLN A 157 18.77 2.22 -0.42
N LEU A 158 17.51 1.92 -0.76
CA LEU A 158 16.39 2.00 0.16
C LEU A 158 16.57 1.07 1.36
N SER A 159 16.97 -0.18 1.13
CA SER A 159 17.24 -1.15 2.20
C SER A 159 18.26 -0.64 3.23
N ARG A 160 19.30 0.08 2.78
CA ARG A 160 20.29 0.69 3.68
C ARG A 160 19.76 1.93 4.42
N LEU A 161 18.79 2.63 3.83
CA LEU A 161 18.22 3.85 4.40
C LEU A 161 17.09 3.55 5.42
N LEU A 162 16.34 2.47 5.22
CA LEU A 162 15.17 2.09 6.04
C LEU A 162 15.37 2.24 7.56
N PRO A 163 16.49 1.77 8.17
CA PRO A 163 16.67 1.87 9.63
C PRO A 163 16.81 3.30 10.16
N ARG A 164 16.96 4.29 9.28
CA ARG A 164 17.15 5.71 9.61
C ARG A 164 15.91 6.56 9.37
N LEU A 165 14.85 5.96 8.78
CA LEU A 165 13.61 6.66 8.48
C LEU A 165 12.76 6.84 9.73
N ASP A 166 11.90 7.85 9.69
CA ASP A 166 10.89 8.03 10.73
C ASP A 166 9.85 6.90 10.72
N SER A 167 9.22 6.68 11.87
CA SER A 167 8.28 5.57 12.09
C SER A 167 7.05 5.60 11.16
N GLY A 168 6.65 6.76 10.65
CA GLY A 168 5.53 6.89 9.72
C GLY A 168 5.89 6.53 8.28
N MET A 169 7.16 6.71 7.89
CA MET A 169 7.64 6.40 6.53
C MET A 169 8.09 4.93 6.39
N ILE A 170 8.61 4.32 7.45
CA ILE A 170 9.09 2.93 7.43
C ILE A 170 8.09 1.95 6.81
N PRO A 171 6.81 1.86 7.25
CA PRO A 171 5.88 0.87 6.70
C PRO A 171 5.64 1.04 5.20
N LYS A 172 5.62 2.28 4.71
CA LYS A 172 5.42 2.61 3.29
C LYS A 172 6.59 2.18 2.44
N MET A 173 7.81 2.52 2.89
CA MET A 173 9.03 2.17 2.19
C MET A 173 9.32 0.65 2.24
N GLU A 174 9.01 -0.01 3.35
CA GLU A 174 9.07 -1.48 3.45
C GLU A 174 8.10 -2.15 2.47
N SER A 175 6.88 -1.62 2.33
CA SER A 175 5.90 -2.16 1.39
C SER A 175 6.33 -1.96 -0.05
N CYS A 176 6.91 -0.80 -0.40
CA CYS A 176 7.50 -0.55 -1.71
C CYS A 176 8.67 -1.51 -1.98
N LEU A 177 9.57 -1.68 -0.99
CA LEU A 177 10.71 -2.57 -1.10
C LEU A 177 10.27 -4.01 -1.35
N LYS A 178 9.36 -4.54 -0.54
CA LYS A 178 8.80 -5.89 -0.69
C LYS A 178 8.09 -6.09 -2.02
N ALA A 179 7.34 -5.09 -2.50
CA ALA A 179 6.68 -5.16 -3.80
C ALA A 179 7.69 -5.28 -4.94
N VAL A 180 8.74 -4.47 -4.94
CA VAL A 180 9.80 -4.52 -5.95
C VAL A 180 10.59 -5.85 -5.85
N GLU A 181 10.89 -6.34 -4.65
CA GLU A 181 11.48 -7.67 -4.43
C GLU A 181 10.58 -8.80 -4.93
N GLY A 182 9.27 -8.63 -4.84
CA GLY A 182 8.25 -9.55 -5.35
C GLY A 182 7.99 -9.44 -6.86
N GLY A 183 8.76 -8.61 -7.60
CA GLY A 183 8.72 -8.54 -9.06
C GLY A 183 7.90 -7.36 -9.63
N VAL A 184 7.35 -6.47 -8.78
CA VAL A 184 6.73 -5.22 -9.26
C VAL A 184 7.81 -4.32 -9.86
N SER A 185 7.59 -3.83 -11.09
CA SER A 185 8.61 -3.07 -11.83
C SER A 185 8.97 -1.73 -11.21
N ALA A 186 8.02 -1.08 -10.53
CA ALA A 186 8.27 0.14 -9.75
C ALA A 186 7.20 0.33 -8.67
N ALA A 187 7.59 0.88 -7.53
CA ALA A 187 6.68 1.27 -6.47
C ALA A 187 6.81 2.77 -6.16
N HIS A 188 5.70 3.45 -5.98
CA HIS A 188 5.65 4.91 -5.85
C HIS A 188 5.01 5.32 -4.53
N VAL A 189 5.54 6.36 -3.90
CA VAL A 189 4.92 7.03 -2.75
C VAL A 189 4.70 8.49 -3.12
N ILE A 190 3.45 8.94 -3.07
CA ILE A 190 3.03 10.28 -3.52
C ILE A 190 2.03 10.93 -2.55
N ASP A 191 1.93 12.24 -2.58
CA ASP A 191 0.90 12.95 -1.83
C ASP A 191 -0.47 12.84 -2.53
N GLY A 192 -1.35 12.04 -1.94
CA GLY A 192 -2.70 11.82 -2.45
C GLY A 192 -3.65 13.02 -2.31
N ARG A 193 -3.25 14.10 -1.61
CA ARG A 193 -4.03 15.34 -1.47
C ARG A 193 -3.86 16.27 -2.66
N ILE A 194 -2.81 16.06 -3.46
CA ILE A 194 -2.57 16.85 -4.68
C ILE A 194 -3.49 16.33 -5.79
N GLY A 195 -4.27 17.23 -6.39
CA GLY A 195 -5.14 16.87 -7.51
C GLY A 195 -4.34 16.27 -8.68
N HIS A 196 -4.81 15.13 -9.19
CA HIS A 196 -4.19 14.42 -10.31
C HIS A 196 -2.77 13.87 -10.04
N SER A 197 -2.33 13.78 -8.78
CA SER A 197 -0.98 13.33 -8.43
C SER A 197 -0.62 11.96 -9.04
N VAL A 198 -1.57 11.02 -9.11
CA VAL A 198 -1.36 9.72 -9.76
C VAL A 198 -1.02 9.88 -11.25
N LEU A 199 -1.75 10.74 -11.97
CA LEU A 199 -1.49 10.99 -13.39
C LEU A 199 -0.14 11.69 -13.59
N LEU A 200 0.17 12.68 -12.75
CA LEU A 200 1.45 13.38 -12.80
C LEU A 200 2.62 12.43 -12.52
N GLU A 201 2.49 11.56 -11.53
CA GLU A 201 3.55 10.58 -11.20
C GLU A 201 3.77 9.56 -12.31
N LEU A 202 2.70 9.02 -12.88
CA LEU A 202 2.80 7.92 -13.84
C LEU A 202 3.04 8.37 -15.28
N LEU A 203 2.61 9.58 -15.65
CA LEU A 203 2.60 10.06 -17.03
C LEU A 203 3.62 11.19 -17.30
N THR A 204 4.36 11.67 -16.30
CA THR A 204 5.41 12.69 -16.51
C THR A 204 6.80 12.13 -16.19
N PRO A 205 7.85 12.55 -16.91
CA PRO A 205 9.21 12.05 -16.69
C PRO A 205 9.79 12.34 -15.31
N GLY A 206 9.36 13.43 -14.68
CA GLY A 206 9.85 13.87 -13.36
C GLY A 206 9.11 13.23 -12.19
N GLY A 207 7.87 12.82 -12.41
CA GLY A 207 6.98 12.42 -11.33
C GLY A 207 6.71 13.57 -10.34
N VAL A 208 6.04 13.27 -9.23
CA VAL A 208 5.77 14.22 -8.14
C VAL A 208 6.10 13.65 -6.76
N GLY A 209 6.57 12.40 -6.71
CA GLY A 209 6.84 11.67 -5.48
C GLY A 209 8.19 10.97 -5.48
N THR A 210 8.24 9.84 -4.79
CA THR A 210 9.40 8.94 -4.74
C THR A 210 9.09 7.64 -5.44
N MET A 211 9.90 7.27 -6.42
CA MET A 211 9.86 6.01 -7.14
C MET A 211 10.95 5.06 -6.60
N VAL A 212 10.55 3.88 -6.17
CA VAL A 212 11.44 2.77 -5.76
C VAL A 212 11.58 1.80 -6.93
N LEU A 213 12.81 1.46 -7.28
CA LEU A 213 13.17 0.70 -8.47
C LEU A 213 14.02 -0.53 -8.12
N PRO A 214 14.02 -1.60 -8.95
CA PRO A 214 15.02 -2.66 -8.91
C PRO A 214 16.45 -2.13 -9.10
N ASP A 215 17.47 -2.84 -8.57
CA ASP A 215 18.88 -2.42 -8.69
C ASP A 215 19.42 -2.49 -10.14
N ASP A 216 18.79 -3.26 -11.00
CA ASP A 216 19.14 -3.44 -12.41
C ASP A 216 18.24 -2.68 -13.39
N TYR A 217 17.47 -1.72 -12.86
CA TYR A 217 16.55 -0.91 -13.65
C TYR A 217 17.28 -0.14 -14.76
N LYS A 218 16.95 -0.48 -16.01
CA LYS A 218 17.42 0.25 -17.18
C LYS A 218 16.37 1.25 -17.63
N GLN A 219 16.75 2.49 -17.81
CA GLN A 219 15.85 3.60 -18.19
C GLN A 219 15.11 3.39 -19.53
N HIS A 220 15.37 2.26 -20.22
CA HIS A 220 14.75 1.88 -21.51
C HIS A 220 13.52 0.96 -21.36
N ASP A 221 13.15 0.55 -20.14
CA ASP A 221 12.02 -0.37 -19.92
C ASP A 221 10.65 0.34 -19.85
N TYR A 222 10.57 1.63 -20.21
CA TYR A 222 9.29 2.25 -20.50
C TYR A 222 8.82 1.78 -21.89
N PRO A 223 7.57 1.29 -22.02
CA PRO A 223 7.02 0.95 -23.34
C PRO A 223 7.22 2.11 -24.30
N GLU A 224 7.71 1.83 -25.50
CA GLU A 224 7.75 2.81 -26.60
C GLU A 224 6.31 3.30 -26.83
N GLY A 225 6.04 4.57 -26.50
CA GLY A 225 4.69 5.13 -26.58
C GLY A 225 4.30 5.94 -25.34
N THR A 226 5.13 6.01 -24.30
CA THR A 226 4.96 6.98 -23.21
C THR A 226 5.10 8.39 -23.78
N ILE A 227 4.04 9.18 -23.72
CA ILE A 227 3.82 10.43 -24.48
C ILE A 227 4.86 11.54 -24.19
N PHE A 228 5.77 11.36 -23.23
CA PHE A 228 6.75 12.38 -22.84
C PHE A 228 8.15 11.77 -22.76
N ARG A 229 9.00 12.09 -23.76
CA ARG A 229 10.44 11.85 -23.69
C ARG A 229 11.10 12.98 -22.88
N LYS A 230 12.15 12.66 -22.13
CA LYS A 230 12.95 13.61 -21.33
C LYS A 230 13.60 14.74 -22.19
N ASP A 231 13.64 14.54 -23.51
CA ASP A 231 14.26 15.46 -24.48
C ASP A 231 13.29 16.56 -24.96
N ASP A 232 12.00 16.50 -24.57
CA ASP A 232 10.98 17.49 -24.95
C ASP A 232 10.82 18.63 -23.94
N ALA A 233 11.63 18.65 -22.88
CA ALA A 233 11.69 19.69 -21.85
C ALA A 233 13.02 20.47 -21.95
N ALA A 234 13.24 21.15 -23.10
CA ALA A 234 14.26 22.18 -23.28
C ALA A 234 13.59 23.54 -23.49
#